data_beb567fa08532ce8674f9f030925db55
#
_entry.id   beb567fa08532ce8674f9f030925db55
#
_cell.length_a   1.000
_cell.length_b   1.000
_cell.length_c   1.000
_cell.angle_alpha   90.00
_cell.angle_beta   90.00
_cell.angle_gamma   90.00
#
_symmetry.space_group_name_H-M   'P 1'
#
loop_
_entity.id
_entity.type
_entity.pdbx_description
1 polymer ?
#
loop_
_entity_poly.entity_id
_entity_poly.type
_entity_poly.pdbx_seq_one_letter_code
_entity_poly.pdbx_strand_id
1 'polypeptide(L)' 'MTLGIFPGKFLPLHRGHLAGILQAHTLVDRLVVVLSWSPEDDAICLRDGLRRPISEVQRKQWLRQELQGFENID' A
#
# COMPACT_ATOMS: atom_id res chain seq x y z
N MET A 1 -15.96 -6.94 17.05
CA MET A 1 -15.26 -6.17 15.99
C MET A 1 -14.11 -6.97 15.44
N THR A 2 -13.94 -6.99 14.12
CA THR A 2 -12.80 -7.65 13.48
C THR A 2 -11.85 -6.61 12.91
N LEU A 3 -10.56 -6.84 13.10
CA LEU A 3 -9.49 -6.00 12.60
C LEU A 3 -8.66 -6.82 11.62
N GLY A 4 -8.47 -6.28 10.42
CA GLY A 4 -7.60 -6.88 9.41
C GLY A 4 -6.35 -6.06 9.19
N ILE A 5 -5.27 -6.70 8.76
CA ILE A 5 -4.01 -6.04 8.43
C ILE A 5 -3.63 -6.44 7.00
N PHE A 6 -3.36 -5.45 6.17
CA PHE A 6 -2.93 -5.66 4.77
C PHE A 6 -1.53 -5.04 4.59
N PRO A 7 -0.47 -5.83 4.70
CA PRO A 7 0.88 -5.32 4.53
C PRO A 7 1.29 -5.31 3.06
N GLY A 8 2.17 -4.38 2.70
CA GLY A 8 2.74 -4.34 1.35
C GLY A 8 3.82 -3.29 1.22
N LYS A 9 4.66 -3.43 0.21
CA LYS A 9 5.69 -2.45 -0.11
C LYS A 9 5.19 -1.37 -1.07
N PHE A 10 4.27 -1.73 -1.96
CA PHE A 10 3.67 -0.81 -2.94
C PHE A 10 4.73 -0.09 -3.78
N LEU A 11 5.53 -0.85 -4.52
CA LEU A 11 6.67 -0.39 -5.33
C LEU A 11 6.46 -0.63 -6.84
N PRO A 12 5.59 0.10 -7.53
CA PRO A 12 4.61 1.05 -7.03
C PRO A 12 3.29 0.41 -6.63
N LEU A 13 2.37 1.22 -6.12
CA LEU A 13 0.97 0.81 -5.94
C LEU A 13 0.36 0.52 -7.32
N HIS A 14 -0.35 -0.59 -7.46
CA HIS A 14 -1.02 -0.95 -8.70
C HIS A 14 -2.42 -1.56 -8.45
N ARG A 15 -3.14 -1.85 -9.55
CA ARG A 15 -4.52 -2.35 -9.46
C ARG A 15 -4.66 -3.63 -8.66
N GLY A 16 -3.67 -4.52 -8.73
CA GLY A 16 -3.67 -5.76 -7.94
C GLY A 16 -3.68 -5.49 -6.45
N HIS A 17 -2.88 -4.52 -5.99
CA HIS A 17 -2.88 -4.09 -4.59
C HIS A 17 -4.24 -3.51 -4.20
N LEU A 18 -4.78 -2.61 -5.02
CA LEU A 18 -6.07 -1.98 -4.73
C LEU A 18 -7.20 -3.00 -4.69
N ALA A 19 -7.23 -3.94 -5.64
CA ALA A 19 -8.24 -5.00 -5.66
C ALA A 19 -8.19 -5.84 -4.37
N GLY A 20 -6.99 -6.22 -3.92
CA GLY A 20 -6.79 -6.95 -2.69
C GLY A 20 -7.27 -6.18 -1.46
N ILE A 21 -6.91 -4.90 -1.37
CA ILE A 21 -7.31 -4.04 -0.26
C ILE A 21 -8.83 -3.86 -0.23
N LEU A 22 -9.45 -3.59 -1.39
CA LEU A 22 -10.89 -3.39 -1.49
C LEU A 22 -11.66 -4.67 -1.17
N GLN A 23 -11.15 -5.83 -1.56
CA GLN A 23 -11.74 -7.10 -1.19
C GLN A 23 -11.61 -7.34 0.31
N ALA A 24 -10.44 -7.10 0.87
CA ALA A 24 -10.17 -7.33 2.29
C ALA A 24 -11.04 -6.45 3.21
N HIS A 25 -11.28 -5.18 2.84
CA HIS A 25 -12.06 -4.28 3.70
C HIS A 25 -13.51 -4.69 3.86
N THR A 26 -14.04 -5.50 2.93
CA THR A 26 -15.41 -6.03 3.03
C THR A 26 -15.53 -7.21 4.00
N LEU A 27 -14.41 -7.82 4.36
CA LEU A 27 -14.37 -9.01 5.21
C LEU A 27 -14.14 -8.70 6.68
N VAL A 28 -13.79 -7.47 7.01
CA VAL A 28 -13.47 -7.03 8.37
C VAL A 28 -14.17 -5.71 8.68
N ASP A 29 -14.33 -5.42 9.96
CA ASP A 29 -14.93 -4.15 10.38
C ASP A 29 -13.98 -3.00 10.16
N ARG A 30 -12.67 -3.25 10.35
CA ARG A 30 -11.65 -2.23 10.16
C ARG A 30 -10.41 -2.87 9.54
N LEU A 31 -9.86 -2.21 8.52
CA LEU A 31 -8.66 -2.67 7.84
C LEU A 31 -7.54 -1.64 8.02
N VAL A 32 -6.38 -2.11 8.46
CA VAL A 32 -5.16 -1.29 8.55
C VAL A 32 -4.24 -1.70 7.41
N VAL A 33 -3.92 -0.75 6.54
CA VAL A 33 -2.94 -0.95 5.46
C VAL A 33 -1.57 -0.54 5.98
N VAL A 34 -0.64 -1.48 6.01
CA VAL A 34 0.70 -1.27 6.54
C VAL A 34 1.70 -1.18 5.39
N LEU A 35 2.37 -0.03 5.31
CA LEU A 35 3.44 0.16 4.34
C LEU A 35 4.74 -0.37 4.93
N SER A 36 5.27 -1.44 4.34
CA SER A 36 6.59 -1.97 4.67
C SER A 36 7.66 -1.18 3.95
N TRP A 37 8.70 -0.80 4.68
CA TRP A 37 9.84 -0.08 4.12
C TRP A 37 11.14 -0.72 4.58
N SER A 38 12.15 -0.72 3.69
CA SER A 38 13.50 -1.14 4.04
C SER A 38 14.51 -0.42 3.14
N PRO A 39 15.78 -0.30 3.57
CA PRO A 39 16.81 0.35 2.74
C PRO A 39 17.03 -0.33 1.39
N GLU A 40 16.72 -1.62 1.27
CA GLU A 40 16.88 -2.37 0.03
C GLU A 40 15.84 -2.01 -1.02
N ASP A 41 14.80 -1.27 -0.66
CA ASP A 41 13.73 -0.89 -1.59
C ASP A 41 14.26 -0.04 -2.75
N ASP A 42 15.27 0.80 -2.49
CA ASP A 42 15.89 1.62 -3.52
C ASP A 42 16.54 0.74 -4.60
N ALA A 43 17.26 -0.29 -4.18
CA ALA A 43 17.88 -1.23 -5.11
C ALA A 43 16.83 -2.01 -5.90
N ILE A 44 15.70 -2.38 -5.26
CA ILE A 44 14.59 -3.05 -5.93
C ILE A 44 14.00 -2.15 -7.03
N CYS A 45 13.76 -0.88 -6.73
CA CYS A 45 13.25 0.07 -7.71
C CYS A 45 14.16 0.19 -8.93
N LEU A 46 15.46 0.32 -8.71
CA LEU A 46 16.43 0.45 -9.80
C LEU A 46 16.52 -0.83 -10.64
N ARG A 47 16.50 -2.00 -9.98
CA ARG A 47 16.51 -3.28 -10.65
C ARG A 47 15.29 -3.48 -11.57
N ASP A 48 14.12 -2.98 -11.14
CA ASP A 48 12.88 -3.09 -11.87
C ASP A 48 12.73 -2.02 -12.97
N GLY A 49 13.80 -1.27 -13.26
CA GLY A 49 13.85 -0.33 -14.38
C GLY A 49 13.39 1.08 -14.05
N LEU A 50 13.14 1.40 -12.81
CA LEU A 50 12.80 2.75 -12.40
C LEU A 50 14.05 3.64 -12.40
N ARG A 51 13.89 4.88 -12.88
CA ARG A 51 15.01 5.84 -12.91
C ARG A 51 15.38 6.36 -11.54
N ARG A 52 14.40 6.42 -10.64
CA ARG A 52 14.57 6.91 -9.27
C ARG A 52 13.85 5.99 -8.31
N PRO A 53 14.38 5.79 -7.10
CA PRO A 53 13.64 5.10 -6.06
C PRO A 53 12.34 5.81 -5.74
N ILE A 54 11.30 5.03 -5.45
CA ILE A 54 10.02 5.57 -5.01
C ILE A 54 10.10 5.71 -3.48
N SER A 55 10.01 6.93 -2.99
CA SER A 55 10.14 7.19 -1.56
C SER A 55 8.96 6.63 -0.76
N GLU A 56 9.19 6.38 0.51
CA GLU A 56 8.15 5.99 1.46
C GLU A 56 7.03 7.04 1.51
N VAL A 57 7.39 8.32 1.51
CA VAL A 57 6.44 9.43 1.55
C VAL A 57 5.53 9.40 0.32
N GLN A 58 6.12 9.19 -0.87
CA GLN A 58 5.34 9.12 -2.12
C GLN A 58 4.40 7.93 -2.11
N ARG A 59 4.85 6.77 -1.64
CA ARG A 59 4.02 5.57 -1.54
C ARG A 59 2.84 5.78 -0.59
N LYS A 60 3.07 6.42 0.55
CA LYS A 60 2.01 6.77 1.50
C LYS A 60 0.99 7.72 0.88
N GLN A 61 1.45 8.73 0.13
CA GLN A 61 0.55 9.66 -0.54
C GLN A 61 -0.35 8.96 -1.54
N TRP A 62 0.18 8.07 -2.35
CA TRP A 62 -0.61 7.31 -3.33
C TRP A 62 -1.67 6.46 -2.64
N LEU A 63 -1.31 5.77 -1.57
CA LEU A 63 -2.27 4.99 -0.80
C LEU A 63 -3.39 5.86 -0.23
N ARG A 64 -3.05 6.99 0.37
CA ARG A 64 -4.05 7.90 0.94
C ARG A 64 -4.99 8.44 -0.11
N GLN A 65 -4.49 8.80 -1.29
CA GLN A 65 -5.31 9.29 -2.38
C GLN A 65 -6.29 8.23 -2.88
N GLU A 66 -5.82 7.02 -3.07
CA GLU A 66 -6.64 5.93 -3.61
C GLU A 66 -7.65 5.39 -2.61
N LEU A 67 -7.33 5.45 -1.32
CA LEU A 67 -8.20 4.93 -0.26
C LEU A 67 -9.02 6.02 0.41
N GLN A 68 -8.98 7.23 -0.09
CA GLN A 68 -9.78 8.34 0.40
C GLN A 68 -11.27 8.02 0.27
N GLY A 69 -12.03 8.26 1.33
CA GLY A 69 -13.47 7.99 1.34
C GLY A 69 -13.87 6.64 1.93
N PHE A 70 -12.93 5.76 2.20
CA PHE A 70 -13.20 4.49 2.88
C PHE A 70 -13.00 4.67 4.39
N GLU A 71 -14.11 4.76 5.13
CA GLU A 71 -14.05 5.05 6.56
C GLU A 71 -13.43 3.94 7.40
N ASN A 72 -13.52 2.68 6.94
CA ASN A 72 -13.01 1.54 7.68
C ASN A 72 -11.59 1.11 7.25
N ILE A 73 -10.89 1.94 6.49
CA ILE A 73 -9.50 1.68 6.08
C ILE A 73 -8.59 2.74 6.69
N ASP A 74 -7.58 2.29 7.40
CA ASP A 74 -6.56 3.15 8.01
C ASP A 74 -5.18 2.94 7.38
#